data_75ab0028b46822f2b4a8cb05b42f0e6b
#
_entry.id   75ab0028b46822f2b4a8cb05b42f0e6b
#
_cell.length_a   1.000
_cell.length_b   1.000
_cell.length_c   1.000
_cell.angle_alpha   90.00
_cell.angle_beta   90.00
_cell.angle_gamma   90.00
#
_symmetry.space_group_name_H-M   'P 1'
#
loop_
_entity.id
_entity.type
_entity.pdbx_description
1 polymer ?
#
loop_
_entity_poly.entity_id
_entity_poly.type
_entity_poly.pdbx_seq_one_letter_code
_entity_poly.pdbx_strand_id
1 'polypeptide(L)'
;MPELPDIAAYLSALEPRIVGKPLEGVRIASAFLLRTAQPPLASVEGRTVRELRSIGKRIAIGVEGDLWLVLHLMIAGRLHWRPPGAKLAGRQTLAAFDFPDGSLVLTEAGSKRRASLHVIGGEEGLRTMDPGGIDVFSSDLDAFRAALTAENRTLKRALTDPRVLSGIGNAYSDEILHAAQLSPITLTRKLDHQEWERLFAATRDTLTLWIDRLRVEAEAGFPEKVTAFRKDMAVHGRYGLPCPRCGEKILRIRYADNETNYCARCQTGGKVLADRSLSRLLGSDWPRTLDELEALTRR
;
A
#
# COMPACT_ATOMS: atom_id res chain seq x y z
N MET A 1 -4.70 -0.60 3.52
CA MET A 1 -4.71 0.13 2.24
C MET A 1 -3.92 -0.71 1.26
N PRO A 2 -4.42 -0.97 0.04
CA PRO A 2 -3.60 -1.59 -0.99
C PRO A 2 -2.32 -0.78 -1.23
N GLU A 3 -1.19 -1.48 -1.31
CA GLU A 3 0.13 -0.91 -1.55
C GLU A 3 0.66 -1.39 -2.91
N LEU A 4 1.87 -1.02 -3.32
CA LEU A 4 2.40 -1.30 -4.66
C LEU A 4 2.25 -2.77 -5.10
N PRO A 5 2.56 -3.80 -4.28
CA PRO A 5 2.35 -5.18 -4.70
C PRO A 5 0.88 -5.55 -4.94
N ASP A 6 -0.03 -4.99 -4.13
CA ASP A 6 -1.47 -5.20 -4.32
C ASP A 6 -1.99 -4.51 -5.59
N ILE A 7 -1.48 -3.30 -5.88
CA ILE A 7 -1.80 -2.57 -7.13
C ILE A 7 -1.27 -3.34 -8.33
N ALA A 8 -0.04 -3.87 -8.28
CA ALA A 8 0.53 -4.68 -9.34
C ALA A 8 -0.33 -5.93 -9.65
N ALA A 9 -0.85 -6.60 -8.60
CA ALA A 9 -1.76 -7.72 -8.76
C ALA A 9 -3.09 -7.32 -9.43
N TYR A 10 -3.67 -6.18 -9.05
CA TYR A 10 -4.86 -5.67 -9.73
C TYR A 10 -4.58 -5.35 -11.19
N LEU A 11 -3.47 -4.68 -11.51
CA LEU A 11 -3.11 -4.35 -12.90
C LEU A 11 -2.93 -5.61 -13.74
N SER A 12 -2.17 -6.60 -13.23
CA SER A 12 -1.98 -7.89 -13.91
C SER A 12 -3.31 -8.62 -14.16
N ALA A 13 -4.22 -8.60 -13.19
CA ALA A 13 -5.54 -9.21 -13.36
C ALA A 13 -6.45 -8.44 -14.32
N LEU A 14 -6.34 -7.11 -14.36
CA LEU A 14 -7.17 -6.25 -15.22
C LEU A 14 -6.71 -6.27 -16.69
N GLU A 15 -5.41 -6.31 -16.92
CA GLU A 15 -4.82 -6.20 -18.26
C GLU A 15 -5.49 -7.11 -19.30
N PRO A 16 -5.58 -8.45 -19.12
CA PRO A 16 -6.22 -9.34 -20.08
C PRO A 16 -7.75 -9.19 -20.15
N ARG A 17 -8.35 -8.53 -19.14
CA ARG A 17 -9.81 -8.37 -19.03
C ARG A 17 -10.33 -7.12 -19.69
N ILE A 18 -9.57 -6.01 -19.68
CA ILE A 18 -10.09 -4.72 -20.11
C ILE A 18 -9.24 -4.02 -21.16
N VAL A 19 -7.93 -4.28 -21.28
CA VAL A 19 -7.12 -3.63 -22.33
C VAL A 19 -7.56 -4.11 -23.70
N GLY A 20 -7.74 -3.16 -24.64
CA GLY A 20 -8.26 -3.40 -25.97
C GLY A 20 -9.78 -3.50 -26.05
N LYS A 21 -10.49 -3.37 -24.93
CA LYS A 21 -11.96 -3.44 -24.89
C LYS A 21 -12.59 -2.07 -24.63
N PRO A 22 -13.81 -1.84 -25.14
CA PRO A 22 -14.54 -0.61 -24.84
C PRO A 22 -15.02 -0.59 -23.39
N LEU A 23 -14.88 0.54 -22.73
CA LEU A 23 -15.58 0.83 -21.47
C LEU A 23 -17.01 1.25 -21.82
N GLU A 24 -17.96 0.30 -21.74
CA GLU A 24 -19.34 0.50 -22.18
C GLU A 24 -20.11 1.51 -21.33
N GLY A 25 -19.75 1.60 -20.04
CA GLY A 25 -20.38 2.57 -19.13
C GLY A 25 -19.78 2.57 -17.74
N VAL A 26 -20.04 3.65 -16.99
CA VAL A 26 -19.62 3.81 -15.60
C VAL A 26 -20.84 4.14 -14.74
N ARG A 27 -21.25 3.21 -13.92
CA ARG A 27 -22.40 3.36 -13.02
C ARG A 27 -21.93 3.73 -11.62
N ILE A 28 -22.32 4.90 -11.13
CA ILE A 28 -21.93 5.44 -9.81
C ILE A 28 -23.07 5.22 -8.81
N ALA A 29 -22.81 4.49 -7.72
CA ALA A 29 -23.75 4.32 -6.60
C ALA A 29 -23.53 5.35 -5.50
N SER A 30 -22.36 6.01 -5.44
CA SER A 30 -22.02 7.03 -4.46
C SER A 30 -21.42 8.25 -5.15
N ALA A 31 -22.16 9.36 -5.15
CA ALA A 31 -21.73 10.61 -5.78
C ALA A 31 -20.39 11.13 -5.21
N PHE A 32 -20.09 10.83 -3.95
CA PHE A 32 -18.84 11.24 -3.31
C PHE A 32 -17.59 10.51 -3.85
N LEU A 33 -17.75 9.46 -4.64
CA LEU A 33 -16.63 8.74 -5.25
C LEU A 33 -15.92 9.61 -6.30
N LEU A 34 -16.70 10.26 -7.18
CA LEU A 34 -16.17 11.09 -8.27
C LEU A 34 -15.69 12.45 -7.71
N ARG A 35 -14.43 12.80 -8.01
CA ARG A 35 -13.77 14.00 -7.48
C ARG A 35 -13.50 15.07 -8.52
N THR A 36 -13.76 14.79 -9.79
CA THR A 36 -13.59 15.74 -10.90
C THR A 36 -14.93 15.97 -11.60
N ALA A 37 -15.17 17.20 -12.01
CA ALA A 37 -16.32 17.58 -12.82
C ALA A 37 -15.95 17.70 -14.30
N GLN A 38 -14.67 18.00 -14.58
CA GLN A 38 -14.11 18.13 -15.91
C GLN A 38 -12.79 17.34 -15.99
N PRO A 39 -12.61 16.49 -17.05
CA PRO A 39 -13.61 16.09 -18.04
C PRO A 39 -14.82 15.37 -17.39
N PRO A 40 -16.03 15.43 -18.00
CA PRO A 40 -17.18 14.74 -17.46
C PRO A 40 -17.02 13.21 -17.54
N LEU A 41 -17.62 12.47 -16.60
CA LEU A 41 -17.52 11.01 -16.55
C LEU A 41 -17.97 10.34 -17.85
N ALA A 42 -19.04 10.83 -18.47
CA ALA A 42 -19.54 10.32 -19.74
C ALA A 42 -18.54 10.40 -20.90
N SER A 43 -17.49 11.25 -20.77
CA SER A 43 -16.47 11.37 -21.82
C SER A 43 -15.58 10.12 -22.00
N VAL A 44 -15.55 9.21 -21.04
CA VAL A 44 -14.79 7.96 -21.12
C VAL A 44 -15.63 6.78 -21.60
N GLU A 45 -16.96 6.91 -21.60
CA GLU A 45 -17.86 5.84 -22.01
C GLU A 45 -17.80 5.58 -23.53
N GLY A 46 -17.87 4.31 -23.92
CA GLY A 46 -17.70 3.85 -25.30
C GLY A 46 -16.27 3.86 -25.80
N ARG A 47 -15.30 4.34 -25.03
CA ARG A 47 -13.89 4.41 -25.44
C ARG A 47 -13.13 3.14 -25.11
N THR A 48 -12.22 2.77 -26.00
CA THR A 48 -11.36 1.59 -25.81
C THR A 48 -10.27 1.88 -24.77
N VAL A 49 -10.11 0.96 -23.82
CA VAL A 49 -8.98 0.98 -22.87
C VAL A 49 -7.69 0.70 -23.62
N ARG A 50 -6.70 1.59 -23.50
CA ARG A 50 -5.41 1.50 -24.19
C ARG A 50 -4.31 0.93 -23.30
N GLU A 51 -4.30 1.33 -22.05
CA GLU A 51 -3.24 0.94 -21.12
C GLU A 51 -3.67 1.06 -19.66
N LEU A 52 -2.89 0.42 -18.80
CA LEU A 52 -3.03 0.48 -17.36
C LEU A 52 -1.71 0.94 -16.76
N ARG A 53 -1.77 1.85 -15.78
CA ARG A 53 -0.59 2.32 -15.03
C ARG A 53 -0.84 2.32 -13.52
N SER A 54 0.22 2.16 -12.75
CA SER A 54 0.22 2.51 -11.32
C SER A 54 0.76 3.93 -11.13
N ILE A 55 0.10 4.72 -10.28
CA ILE A 55 0.60 6.02 -9.83
C ILE A 55 0.63 5.97 -8.31
N GLY A 56 1.77 5.62 -7.75
CA GLY A 56 1.88 5.28 -6.34
C GLY A 56 0.95 4.12 -5.97
N LYS A 57 -0.10 4.41 -5.17
CA LYS A 57 -1.11 3.42 -4.76
C LYS A 57 -2.43 3.59 -5.50
N ARG A 58 -2.41 4.18 -6.68
CA ARG A 58 -3.56 4.39 -7.55
C ARG A 58 -3.48 3.50 -8.78
N ILE A 59 -4.64 3.16 -9.33
CA ILE A 59 -4.80 2.49 -10.61
C ILE A 59 -5.27 3.53 -11.60
N ALA A 60 -4.52 3.73 -12.67
CA ALA A 60 -4.89 4.60 -13.78
C ALA A 60 -5.24 3.74 -15.00
N ILE A 61 -6.45 3.93 -15.52
CA ILE A 61 -6.99 3.26 -16.71
C ILE A 61 -7.02 4.30 -17.82
N GLY A 62 -6.12 4.18 -18.79
CA GLY A 62 -6.04 5.05 -19.96
C GLY A 62 -7.00 4.57 -21.05
N VAL A 63 -7.82 5.48 -21.56
CA VAL A 63 -8.74 5.21 -22.67
C VAL A 63 -8.43 6.08 -23.88
N GLU A 64 -9.02 5.77 -25.02
CA GLU A 64 -8.88 6.58 -26.23
C GLU A 64 -9.19 8.06 -25.98
N GLY A 65 -8.51 8.95 -26.76
CA GLY A 65 -8.70 10.39 -26.65
C GLY A 65 -7.96 11.03 -25.48
N ASP A 66 -6.87 10.40 -25.02
CA ASP A 66 -5.98 10.91 -23.98
C ASP A 66 -6.73 11.23 -22.67
N LEU A 67 -7.63 10.31 -22.28
CA LEU A 67 -8.38 10.38 -21.03
C LEU A 67 -8.00 9.25 -20.09
N TRP A 68 -8.07 9.54 -18.79
CA TRP A 68 -7.70 8.63 -17.74
C TRP A 68 -8.78 8.54 -16.65
N LEU A 69 -9.08 7.32 -16.22
CA LEU A 69 -9.78 7.05 -14.96
C LEU A 69 -8.76 6.69 -13.90
N VAL A 70 -8.63 7.51 -12.86
CA VAL A 70 -7.68 7.29 -11.77
C VAL A 70 -8.42 6.91 -10.50
N LEU A 71 -8.22 5.67 -10.06
CA LEU A 71 -8.82 5.07 -8.88
C LEU A 71 -7.85 5.07 -7.71
N HIS A 72 -8.27 5.59 -6.56
CA HIS A 72 -7.57 5.40 -5.29
C HIS A 72 -8.45 4.61 -4.33
N LEU A 73 -8.01 3.39 -4.00
CA LEU A 73 -8.80 2.46 -3.20
C LEU A 73 -8.80 2.79 -1.70
N MET A 74 -7.88 3.64 -1.25
CA MET A 74 -7.70 4.00 0.16
C MET A 74 -7.57 2.76 1.07
N ILE A 75 -8.05 2.80 2.30
CA ILE A 75 -7.84 1.71 3.28
C ILE A 75 -8.69 0.48 2.96
N ALA A 76 -9.97 0.69 2.66
CA ALA A 76 -10.97 -0.37 2.62
C ALA A 76 -11.58 -0.60 1.24
N GLY A 77 -11.17 0.17 0.23
CA GLY A 77 -11.61 -0.02 -1.16
C GLY A 77 -11.09 -1.32 -1.74
N ARG A 78 -11.94 -2.03 -2.46
CA ARG A 78 -11.63 -3.29 -3.14
C ARG A 78 -12.27 -3.33 -4.51
N LEU A 79 -11.56 -3.96 -5.45
CA LEU A 79 -12.09 -4.24 -6.78
C LEU A 79 -12.52 -5.71 -6.86
N HIS A 80 -13.59 -5.95 -7.59
CA HIS A 80 -14.16 -7.26 -7.83
C HIS A 80 -14.51 -7.41 -9.30
N TRP A 81 -14.21 -8.55 -9.91
CA TRP A 81 -14.64 -8.85 -11.25
C TRP A 81 -15.96 -9.65 -11.20
N ARG A 82 -16.98 -9.18 -11.87
CA ARG A 82 -18.35 -9.76 -11.87
C ARG A 82 -18.83 -9.99 -13.29
N PRO A 83 -19.86 -10.83 -13.49
CA PRO A 83 -20.52 -10.96 -14.79
C PRO A 83 -20.97 -9.60 -15.34
N PRO A 84 -21.13 -9.49 -16.69
CA PRO A 84 -21.60 -8.25 -17.32
C PRO A 84 -22.92 -7.76 -16.71
N GLY A 85 -23.04 -6.44 -16.54
CA GLY A 85 -24.24 -5.81 -16.00
C GLY A 85 -24.51 -6.10 -14.53
N ALA A 86 -23.49 -6.49 -13.76
CA ALA A 86 -23.62 -6.78 -12.34
C ALA A 86 -24.35 -5.66 -11.58
N LYS A 87 -25.30 -6.02 -10.72
CA LYS A 87 -26.10 -5.05 -9.96
C LYS A 87 -25.24 -4.31 -8.93
N LEU A 88 -25.44 -3.01 -8.80
CA LEU A 88 -24.88 -2.20 -7.72
C LEU A 88 -25.66 -2.44 -6.42
N ALA A 89 -25.47 -3.62 -5.83
CA ALA A 89 -26.20 -4.03 -4.64
C ALA A 89 -25.34 -3.86 -3.37
N GLY A 90 -26.01 -3.47 -2.27
CA GLY A 90 -25.38 -3.36 -0.96
C GLY A 90 -24.77 -2.00 -0.67
N ARG A 91 -24.68 -1.69 0.63
CA ARG A 91 -24.17 -0.40 1.13
C ARG A 91 -22.70 -0.13 0.82
N GLN A 92 -21.92 -1.17 0.56
CA GLN A 92 -20.48 -1.06 0.32
C GLN A 92 -20.13 -0.78 -1.14
N THR A 93 -21.05 -0.98 -2.08
CA THR A 93 -20.82 -0.75 -3.50
C THR A 93 -20.75 0.75 -3.80
N LEU A 94 -19.71 1.19 -4.48
CA LEU A 94 -19.49 2.58 -4.84
C LEU A 94 -19.70 2.85 -6.33
N ALA A 95 -19.23 1.94 -7.20
CA ALA A 95 -19.36 2.03 -8.65
C ALA A 95 -19.18 0.69 -9.33
N ALA A 96 -19.58 0.61 -10.60
CA ALA A 96 -19.20 -0.43 -11.54
C ALA A 96 -18.76 0.20 -12.86
N PHE A 97 -17.73 -0.40 -13.47
CA PHE A 97 -17.20 -0.10 -14.78
C PHE A 97 -17.53 -1.29 -15.67
N ASP A 98 -18.38 -1.08 -16.65
CA ASP A 98 -18.94 -2.16 -17.47
C ASP A 98 -18.11 -2.34 -18.75
N PHE A 99 -17.79 -3.58 -19.03
CA PHE A 99 -17.06 -4.05 -20.22
C PHE A 99 -17.84 -5.20 -20.87
N PRO A 100 -17.57 -5.55 -22.13
CA PRO A 100 -18.32 -6.63 -22.83
C PRO A 100 -18.35 -7.96 -22.07
N ASP A 101 -17.24 -8.31 -21.40
CA ASP A 101 -17.09 -9.62 -20.75
C ASP A 101 -17.25 -9.58 -19.22
N GLY A 102 -17.54 -8.43 -18.65
CA GLY A 102 -17.71 -8.31 -17.20
C GLY A 102 -17.80 -6.89 -16.68
N SER A 103 -18.13 -6.78 -15.42
CA SER A 103 -18.18 -5.52 -14.69
C SER A 103 -17.11 -5.48 -13.60
N LEU A 104 -16.26 -4.45 -13.62
CA LEU A 104 -15.33 -4.15 -12.52
C LEU A 104 -16.09 -3.38 -11.45
N VAL A 105 -16.34 -4.00 -10.32
CA VAL A 105 -17.12 -3.41 -9.22
C VAL A 105 -16.19 -2.90 -8.14
N LEU A 106 -16.31 -1.62 -7.78
CA LEU A 106 -15.62 -1.00 -6.67
C LEU A 106 -16.50 -1.02 -5.42
N THR A 107 -15.97 -1.59 -4.35
CA THR A 107 -16.59 -1.60 -3.02
C THR A 107 -15.69 -0.94 -1.98
N GLU A 108 -16.26 -0.39 -0.91
CA GLU A 108 -15.50 0.08 0.25
C GLU A 108 -16.23 -0.30 1.54
N ALA A 109 -15.55 -1.07 2.38
CA ALA A 109 -16.03 -1.45 3.71
C ALA A 109 -15.84 -0.31 4.71
N GLY A 110 -16.72 -0.27 5.72
CA GLY A 110 -16.65 0.72 6.79
C GLY A 110 -17.52 1.95 6.60
N SER A 111 -17.55 2.80 7.63
CA SER A 111 -18.40 4.01 7.67
C SER A 111 -17.75 5.23 7.02
N LYS A 112 -16.41 5.32 7.06
CA LYS A 112 -15.65 6.43 6.46
C LYS A 112 -15.23 6.04 5.04
N ARG A 113 -16.02 6.42 4.06
CA ARG A 113 -15.71 6.18 2.64
C ARG A 113 -14.73 7.24 2.15
N ARG A 114 -13.56 6.79 1.70
CA ARG A 114 -12.46 7.66 1.24
C ARG A 114 -11.95 7.30 -0.15
N ALA A 115 -12.41 6.19 -0.74
CA ALA A 115 -12.08 5.85 -2.10
C ALA A 115 -12.44 6.99 -3.03
N SER A 116 -11.67 7.19 -4.08
CA SER A 116 -11.87 8.27 -5.04
C SER A 116 -11.66 7.81 -6.47
N LEU A 117 -12.43 8.41 -7.36
CA LEU A 117 -12.33 8.30 -8.81
C LEU A 117 -12.14 9.69 -9.38
N HIS A 118 -11.17 9.82 -10.28
CA HIS A 118 -10.94 11.04 -11.04
C HIS A 118 -11.00 10.72 -12.54
N VAL A 119 -11.61 11.61 -13.31
CA VAL A 119 -11.45 11.65 -14.78
C VAL A 119 -10.43 12.72 -15.08
N ILE A 120 -9.37 12.37 -15.77
CA ILE A 120 -8.22 13.26 -16.05
C ILE A 120 -7.98 13.30 -17.55
N GLY A 121 -7.74 14.49 -18.07
CA GLY A 121 -7.33 14.69 -19.47
C GLY A 121 -5.83 14.87 -19.58
N GLY A 122 -5.23 14.17 -20.53
CA GLY A 122 -3.83 14.34 -20.89
C GLY A 122 -2.81 13.74 -19.91
N GLU A 123 -1.62 13.51 -20.42
CA GLU A 123 -0.48 13.03 -19.64
C GLU A 123 -0.06 14.04 -18.56
N GLU A 124 -0.17 15.34 -18.83
CA GLU A 124 0.13 16.39 -17.86
C GLU A 124 -0.84 16.34 -16.68
N GLY A 125 -2.14 16.21 -16.95
CA GLY A 125 -3.15 16.02 -15.91
C GLY A 125 -2.88 14.78 -15.07
N LEU A 126 -2.46 13.67 -15.72
CA LEU A 126 -2.12 12.44 -15.03
C LEU A 126 -0.92 12.61 -14.08
N ARG A 127 0.09 13.38 -14.48
CA ARG A 127 1.25 13.71 -13.61
C ARG A 127 0.85 14.44 -12.34
N THR A 128 -0.19 15.25 -12.36
CA THR A 128 -0.68 15.94 -11.13
C THR A 128 -1.21 14.98 -10.08
N MET A 129 -1.55 13.75 -10.48
CA MET A 129 -2.00 12.70 -9.57
C MET A 129 -0.85 12.01 -8.84
N ASP A 130 0.39 12.20 -9.30
CA ASP A 130 1.57 11.63 -8.65
C ASP A 130 1.98 12.47 -7.44
N PRO A 131 2.11 11.88 -6.24
CA PRO A 131 2.64 12.58 -5.06
C PRO A 131 4.10 13.03 -5.19
N GLY A 132 4.85 12.52 -6.18
CA GLY A 132 6.23 12.91 -6.47
C GLY A 132 7.30 12.09 -5.76
N GLY A 133 6.94 11.01 -5.09
CA GLY A 133 7.93 10.09 -4.51
C GLY A 133 8.65 9.28 -5.59
N ILE A 134 9.95 9.02 -5.39
CA ILE A 134 10.73 8.24 -6.33
C ILE A 134 10.24 6.79 -6.41
N ASP A 135 10.38 6.19 -7.59
CA ASP A 135 10.21 4.76 -7.78
C ASP A 135 11.54 4.05 -7.45
N VAL A 136 11.51 3.16 -6.47
CA VAL A 136 12.69 2.43 -6.01
C VAL A 136 13.28 1.49 -7.07
N PHE A 137 12.47 1.05 -8.06
CA PHE A 137 12.93 0.15 -9.11
C PHE A 137 13.73 0.86 -10.21
N SER A 138 13.43 2.12 -10.46
CA SER A 138 14.13 2.96 -11.45
C SER A 138 15.21 3.86 -10.82
N SER A 139 15.35 3.86 -9.48
CA SER A 139 16.30 4.67 -8.74
C SER A 139 17.55 3.88 -8.35
N ASP A 140 18.69 4.56 -8.23
CA ASP A 140 19.90 4.03 -7.60
C ASP A 140 19.94 4.31 -6.09
N LEU A 141 21.00 3.83 -5.43
CA LEU A 141 21.21 4.00 -4.00
C LEU A 141 21.35 5.47 -3.60
N ASP A 142 22.01 6.28 -4.42
CA ASP A 142 22.26 7.69 -4.09
C ASP A 142 20.96 8.50 -4.19
N ALA A 143 20.15 8.30 -5.22
CA ALA A 143 18.83 8.91 -5.33
C ALA A 143 17.91 8.46 -4.19
N PHE A 144 17.90 7.18 -3.85
CA PHE A 144 17.16 6.63 -2.71
C PHE A 144 17.56 7.30 -1.39
N ARG A 145 18.87 7.36 -1.11
CA ARG A 145 19.41 8.02 0.08
C ARG A 145 19.07 9.51 0.12
N ALA A 146 19.24 10.21 -1.00
CA ALA A 146 18.92 11.64 -1.10
C ALA A 146 17.45 11.90 -0.77
N ALA A 147 16.53 11.12 -1.35
CA ALA A 147 15.09 11.25 -1.09
C ALA A 147 14.75 11.03 0.38
N LEU A 148 15.27 9.96 1.02
CA LEU A 148 14.96 9.67 2.41
C LEU A 148 15.62 10.63 3.41
N THR A 149 16.75 11.28 3.06
CA THR A 149 17.47 12.20 3.92
C THR A 149 17.13 13.67 3.71
N ALA A 150 16.32 13.99 2.70
CA ALA A 150 15.83 15.35 2.46
C ALA A 150 15.27 15.97 3.74
N GLU A 151 14.50 15.19 4.49
CA GLU A 151 14.08 15.53 5.85
C GLU A 151 14.58 14.47 6.84
N ASN A 152 15.07 14.91 8.01
CA ASN A 152 15.50 14.00 9.07
C ASN A 152 14.28 13.47 9.84
N ARG A 153 13.80 12.29 9.47
CA ARG A 153 12.63 11.60 10.08
C ARG A 153 13.00 10.16 10.44
N THR A 154 12.08 9.48 11.12
CA THR A 154 12.25 8.04 11.35
C THR A 154 12.12 7.27 10.03
N LEU A 155 12.86 6.17 9.91
CA LEU A 155 12.82 5.32 8.71
C LEU A 155 11.40 4.91 8.34
N LYS A 156 10.59 4.50 9.33
CA LYS A 156 9.18 4.15 9.09
C LYS A 156 8.41 5.29 8.44
N ARG A 157 8.58 6.53 8.91
CA ARG A 157 7.88 7.69 8.34
C ARG A 157 8.39 8.05 6.95
N ALA A 158 9.69 7.95 6.72
CA ALA A 158 10.28 8.22 5.41
C ALA A 158 9.80 7.22 4.37
N LEU A 159 9.84 5.91 4.68
CA LEU A 159 9.38 4.85 3.79
C LEU A 159 7.87 4.95 3.44
N THR A 160 7.04 5.45 4.34
CA THR A 160 5.59 5.51 4.14
C THR A 160 5.07 6.81 3.53
N ASP A 161 5.91 7.84 3.41
CA ASP A 161 5.53 9.12 2.80
C ASP A 161 5.51 8.98 1.26
N PRO A 162 4.34 9.12 0.61
CA PRO A 162 4.23 8.95 -0.83
C PRO A 162 4.95 10.05 -1.64
N ARG A 163 5.41 11.12 -0.98
CA ARG A 163 6.23 12.18 -1.60
C ARG A 163 7.72 11.84 -1.57
N VAL A 164 8.12 10.82 -0.79
CA VAL A 164 9.50 10.33 -0.68
C VAL A 164 9.69 9.07 -1.48
N LEU A 165 8.84 8.06 -1.24
CA LEU A 165 8.84 6.78 -1.96
C LEU A 165 7.45 6.42 -2.47
N SER A 166 7.39 6.07 -3.74
CA SER A 166 6.16 5.66 -4.39
C SER A 166 5.70 4.27 -3.90
N GLY A 167 4.41 4.11 -3.64
CA GLY A 167 3.76 2.81 -3.49
C GLY A 167 3.91 2.09 -2.13
N ILE A 168 4.85 2.48 -1.27
CA ILE A 168 5.07 1.84 0.04
C ILE A 168 4.12 2.41 1.09
N GLY A 169 3.57 1.52 1.92
CA GLY A 169 2.69 1.90 3.03
C GLY A 169 3.07 1.22 4.34
N ASN A 170 2.06 1.06 5.20
CA ASN A 170 2.30 0.58 6.56
C ASN A 170 2.79 -0.87 6.61
N ALA A 171 2.23 -1.75 5.76
CA ALA A 171 2.56 -3.15 5.78
C ALA A 171 3.97 -3.43 5.24
N TYR A 172 4.23 -2.99 4.02
CA TYR A 172 5.51 -3.29 3.40
C TYR A 172 6.68 -2.53 4.03
N SER A 173 6.47 -1.37 4.65
CA SER A 173 7.53 -0.72 5.41
C SER A 173 7.92 -1.48 6.69
N ASP A 174 7.00 -2.22 7.35
CA ASP A 174 7.36 -3.11 8.45
C ASP A 174 8.23 -4.29 7.94
N GLU A 175 7.82 -4.91 6.84
CA GLU A 175 8.54 -6.02 6.22
C GLU A 175 9.94 -5.63 5.74
N ILE A 176 10.06 -4.49 5.05
CA ILE A 176 11.32 -3.91 4.59
C ILE A 176 12.27 -3.67 5.75
N LEU A 177 11.80 -3.02 6.81
CA LEU A 177 12.63 -2.72 7.98
C LEU A 177 13.05 -3.99 8.73
N HIS A 178 12.21 -5.02 8.77
CA HIS A 178 12.58 -6.31 9.31
C HIS A 178 13.64 -7.01 8.44
N ALA A 179 13.47 -7.00 7.11
CA ALA A 179 14.43 -7.58 6.17
C ALA A 179 15.79 -6.88 6.27
N ALA A 180 15.81 -5.55 6.36
CA ALA A 180 17.00 -4.74 6.54
C ALA A 180 17.62 -4.82 7.94
N GLN A 181 16.93 -5.41 8.92
CA GLN A 181 17.31 -5.45 10.33
C GLN A 181 17.52 -4.04 10.93
N LEU A 182 16.67 -3.10 10.56
CA LEU A 182 16.75 -1.72 11.02
C LEU A 182 15.53 -1.35 11.88
N SER A 183 15.80 -0.56 12.91
CA SER A 183 14.75 -0.08 13.81
C SER A 183 13.82 0.91 13.08
N PRO A 184 12.48 0.77 13.21
CA PRO A 184 11.52 1.67 12.58
C PRO A 184 11.64 3.13 13.04
N ILE A 185 12.21 3.37 14.22
CA ILE A 185 12.39 4.71 14.80
C ILE A 185 13.78 5.31 14.58
N THR A 186 14.71 4.59 13.96
CA THR A 186 16.01 5.16 13.59
C THR A 186 15.80 6.35 12.65
N LEU A 187 16.50 7.45 12.90
CA LEU A 187 16.45 8.64 12.07
C LEU A 187 17.24 8.43 10.78
N THR A 188 16.71 8.91 9.65
CA THR A 188 17.30 8.72 8.33
C THR A 188 18.76 9.16 8.25
N ARG A 189 19.13 10.27 8.89
CA ARG A 189 20.51 10.78 8.90
C ARG A 189 21.47 10.05 9.85
N LYS A 190 21.02 8.97 10.51
CA LYS A 190 21.84 8.18 11.44
C LYS A 190 22.39 6.90 10.84
N LEU A 191 21.94 6.52 9.64
CA LEU A 191 22.40 5.30 8.97
C LEU A 191 23.83 5.50 8.45
N ASP A 192 24.64 4.45 8.63
CA ASP A 192 25.91 4.32 7.95
C ASP A 192 25.74 3.81 6.49
N HIS A 193 26.86 3.71 5.76
CA HIS A 193 26.82 3.30 4.36
C HIS A 193 26.27 1.88 4.16
N GLN A 194 26.69 0.93 5.00
CA GLN A 194 26.22 -0.46 4.91
C GLN A 194 24.74 -0.60 5.26
N GLU A 195 24.25 0.20 6.19
CA GLU A 195 22.84 0.26 6.53
C GLU A 195 22.00 0.81 5.38
N TRP A 196 22.52 1.80 4.64
CA TRP A 196 21.87 2.31 3.43
C TRP A 196 21.79 1.25 2.33
N GLU A 197 22.89 0.53 2.07
CA GLU A 197 22.92 -0.57 1.10
C GLU A 197 21.89 -1.66 1.47
N ARG A 198 21.87 -2.09 2.75
CA ARG A 198 20.90 -3.08 3.23
C ARG A 198 19.46 -2.60 3.10
N LEU A 199 19.18 -1.34 3.45
CA LEU A 199 17.82 -0.78 3.35
C LEU A 199 17.35 -0.72 1.90
N PHE A 200 18.21 -0.27 0.99
CA PHE A 200 17.89 -0.19 -0.43
C PHE A 200 17.65 -1.58 -1.03
N ALA A 201 18.54 -2.53 -0.79
CA ALA A 201 18.39 -3.90 -1.24
C ALA A 201 17.11 -4.54 -0.66
N ALA A 202 16.90 -4.45 0.66
CA ALA A 202 15.71 -4.97 1.32
C ALA A 202 14.42 -4.34 0.79
N THR A 203 14.44 -3.07 0.40
CA THR A 203 13.26 -2.40 -0.19
C THR A 203 12.91 -3.02 -1.53
N ARG A 204 13.88 -3.17 -2.42
CA ARG A 204 13.67 -3.78 -3.74
C ARG A 204 13.26 -5.24 -3.64
N ASP A 205 14.01 -6.03 -2.87
CA ASP A 205 13.80 -7.47 -2.76
C ASP A 205 12.44 -7.80 -2.14
N THR A 206 12.05 -7.08 -1.07
CA THR A 206 10.74 -7.28 -0.44
C THR A 206 9.61 -6.94 -1.40
N LEU A 207 9.69 -5.81 -2.10
CA LEU A 207 8.64 -5.41 -3.05
C LEU A 207 8.58 -6.36 -4.25
N THR A 208 9.73 -6.76 -4.83
CA THR A 208 9.80 -7.72 -5.93
C THR A 208 9.16 -9.05 -5.53
N LEU A 209 9.59 -9.62 -4.40
CA LEU A 209 9.06 -10.89 -3.88
C LEU A 209 7.53 -10.86 -3.78
N TRP A 210 6.98 -9.79 -3.22
CA TRP A 210 5.53 -9.68 -3.03
C TRP A 210 4.77 -9.36 -4.32
N ILE A 211 5.36 -8.56 -5.22
CA ILE A 211 4.78 -8.31 -6.56
C ILE A 211 4.66 -9.62 -7.33
N ASP A 212 5.73 -10.40 -7.39
CA ASP A 212 5.75 -11.66 -8.16
C ASP A 212 4.78 -12.67 -7.56
N ARG A 213 4.78 -12.82 -6.24
CA ARG A 213 3.85 -13.71 -5.54
C ARG A 213 2.39 -13.35 -5.81
N LEU A 214 2.05 -12.05 -5.71
CA LEU A 214 0.68 -11.62 -5.89
C LEU A 214 0.22 -11.62 -7.35
N ARG A 215 1.14 -11.47 -8.30
CA ARG A 215 0.87 -11.66 -9.73
C ARG A 215 0.52 -13.12 -10.02
N VAL A 216 1.30 -14.07 -9.50
CA VAL A 216 0.99 -15.50 -9.65
C VAL A 216 -0.37 -15.85 -9.02
N GLU A 217 -0.70 -15.31 -7.84
CA GLU A 217 -2.02 -15.46 -7.25
C GLU A 217 -3.13 -14.90 -8.16
N ALA A 218 -2.87 -13.75 -8.81
CA ALA A 218 -3.81 -13.08 -9.70
C ALA A 218 -4.03 -13.81 -11.04
N GLU A 219 -3.08 -14.63 -11.49
CA GLU A 219 -3.24 -15.53 -12.66
C GLU A 219 -4.28 -16.61 -12.39
N ALA A 220 -4.34 -17.13 -11.17
CA ALA A 220 -5.31 -18.14 -10.77
C ALA A 220 -6.75 -17.58 -10.64
N GLY A 221 -6.91 -16.26 -10.53
CA GLY A 221 -8.21 -15.61 -10.44
C GLY A 221 -8.09 -14.12 -10.09
N PHE A 222 -9.20 -13.39 -10.25
CA PHE A 222 -9.20 -11.98 -9.86
C PHE A 222 -8.95 -11.81 -8.35
N PRO A 223 -8.09 -10.87 -7.89
CA PRO A 223 -7.72 -10.73 -6.49
C PRO A 223 -8.86 -10.12 -5.64
N GLU A 224 -9.79 -10.95 -5.24
CA GLU A 224 -11.01 -10.57 -4.50
C GLU A 224 -10.73 -10.12 -3.05
N LYS A 225 -9.71 -10.72 -2.41
CA LYS A 225 -9.41 -10.52 -0.98
C LYS A 225 -8.06 -9.83 -0.77
N VAL A 226 -7.90 -8.64 -1.35
CA VAL A 226 -6.70 -7.86 -1.11
C VAL A 226 -6.67 -7.37 0.33
N THR A 227 -5.62 -7.74 1.06
CA THR A 227 -5.44 -7.40 2.47
C THR A 227 -3.96 -7.17 2.79
N ALA A 228 -3.70 -6.25 3.70
CA ALA A 228 -2.37 -6.06 4.26
C ALA A 228 -1.99 -7.16 5.29
N PHE A 229 -2.97 -7.93 5.77
CA PHE A 229 -2.74 -8.98 6.77
C PHE A 229 -2.60 -10.34 6.08
N ARG A 230 -1.37 -10.68 5.67
CA ARG A 230 -1.04 -11.95 5.00
C ARG A 230 -0.30 -12.87 5.93
N LYS A 231 -0.63 -14.17 5.90
CA LYS A 231 -0.04 -15.18 6.78
C LYS A 231 1.49 -15.28 6.67
N ASP A 232 2.01 -15.02 5.46
CA ASP A 232 3.43 -15.16 5.14
C ASP A 232 4.25 -13.89 5.39
N MET A 233 3.64 -12.82 5.89
CA MET A 233 4.40 -11.65 6.35
C MET A 233 5.26 -12.00 7.55
N ALA A 234 6.45 -11.40 7.61
CA ALA A 234 7.41 -11.68 8.69
C ALA A 234 7.01 -11.02 10.01
N VAL A 235 6.53 -9.78 9.95
CA VAL A 235 6.22 -8.99 11.16
C VAL A 235 4.86 -8.28 11.08
N HIS A 236 4.43 -7.79 9.93
CA HIS A 236 3.20 -7.00 9.84
C HIS A 236 1.97 -7.83 10.18
N GLY A 237 1.17 -7.34 11.15
CA GLY A 237 -0.02 -8.04 11.65
C GLY A 237 0.28 -9.29 12.48
N ARG A 238 1.54 -9.50 12.90
CA ARG A 238 1.99 -10.70 13.61
C ARG A 238 2.36 -10.44 15.08
N TYR A 239 1.82 -9.43 15.69
CA TYR A 239 2.06 -9.14 17.10
C TYR A 239 1.84 -10.38 17.99
N GLY A 240 2.81 -10.67 18.83
CA GLY A 240 2.81 -11.82 19.76
C GLY A 240 3.20 -13.16 19.12
N LEU A 241 3.28 -13.26 17.77
CA LEU A 241 3.73 -14.46 17.07
C LEU A 241 5.26 -14.49 16.97
N PRO A 242 5.87 -15.69 16.79
CA PRO A 242 7.32 -15.81 16.66
C PRO A 242 7.83 -15.16 15.37
N CYS A 243 8.96 -14.48 15.48
CA CYS A 243 9.72 -13.97 14.35
C CYS A 243 10.26 -15.13 13.51
N PRO A 244 10.05 -15.15 12.18
CA PRO A 244 10.52 -16.26 11.34
C PRO A 244 12.05 -16.35 11.27
N ARG A 245 12.78 -15.28 11.63
CA ARG A 245 14.25 -15.24 11.61
C ARG A 245 14.89 -15.76 12.91
N CYS A 246 14.36 -15.36 14.07
CA CYS A 246 15.04 -15.61 15.35
C CYS A 246 14.14 -16.24 16.43
N GLY A 247 12.85 -16.49 16.15
CA GLY A 247 11.90 -17.07 17.10
C GLY A 247 11.34 -16.12 18.17
N GLU A 248 11.93 -14.90 18.32
CA GLU A 248 11.47 -13.93 19.33
C GLU A 248 10.07 -13.41 19.00
N LYS A 249 9.28 -13.05 20.02
CA LYS A 249 7.94 -12.50 19.81
C LYS A 249 7.98 -11.17 19.07
N ILE A 250 7.15 -11.02 18.03
CA ILE A 250 6.96 -9.75 17.34
C ILE A 250 6.26 -8.77 18.27
N LEU A 251 6.86 -7.59 18.41
CA LEU A 251 6.32 -6.48 19.17
C LEU A 251 5.62 -5.47 18.25
N ARG A 252 4.89 -4.54 18.86
CA ARG A 252 4.24 -3.44 18.14
C ARG A 252 4.36 -2.12 18.89
N ILE A 253 4.29 -1.04 18.12
CA ILE A 253 4.05 0.33 18.60
C ILE A 253 2.67 0.71 18.10
N ARG A 254 1.76 1.05 18.98
CA ARG A 254 0.41 1.50 18.61
C ARG A 254 0.36 3.01 18.44
N TYR A 255 -0.31 3.44 17.39
CA TYR A 255 -0.72 4.82 17.12
C TYR A 255 -2.25 4.86 17.07
N ALA A 256 -2.86 6.06 16.94
CA ALA A 256 -4.32 6.19 16.95
C ALA A 256 -5.02 5.27 15.92
N ASP A 257 -4.53 5.27 14.67
CA ASP A 257 -5.15 4.53 13.56
C ASP A 257 -4.24 3.46 12.95
N ASN A 258 -3.00 3.32 13.42
CA ASN A 258 -1.98 2.44 12.85
C ASN A 258 -1.19 1.74 13.94
N GLU A 259 -0.52 0.66 13.56
CA GLU A 259 0.55 0.06 14.36
C GLU A 259 1.78 -0.19 13.50
N THR A 260 2.94 -0.19 14.12
CA THR A 260 4.21 -0.64 13.54
C THR A 260 4.58 -1.95 14.20
N ASN A 261 4.81 -2.99 13.41
CA ASN A 261 5.24 -4.28 13.91
C ASN A 261 6.75 -4.45 13.70
N TYR A 262 7.45 -4.99 14.69
CA TYR A 262 8.90 -5.18 14.62
C TYR A 262 9.36 -6.34 15.50
N CYS A 263 10.53 -6.90 15.19
CA CYS A 263 11.23 -7.87 16.04
C CYS A 263 12.31 -7.13 16.85
N ALA A 264 12.17 -7.10 18.19
CA ALA A 264 13.14 -6.39 19.02
C ALA A 264 14.54 -6.97 18.90
N ARG A 265 14.69 -8.30 18.85
CA ARG A 265 16.00 -8.95 18.70
C ARG A 265 16.67 -8.60 17.36
N CYS A 266 15.95 -8.73 16.23
CA CYS A 266 16.52 -8.51 14.91
C CYS A 266 16.79 -7.04 14.57
N GLN A 267 15.94 -6.12 15.07
CA GLN A 267 15.92 -4.73 14.59
C GLN A 267 16.41 -3.71 15.61
N THR A 268 16.44 -4.05 16.91
CA THR A 268 16.77 -3.10 17.96
C THR A 268 17.79 -3.61 18.99
N GLY A 269 18.38 -4.80 18.73
CA GLY A 269 19.34 -5.41 19.67
C GLY A 269 18.71 -5.76 21.03
N GLY A 270 17.43 -6.14 21.04
CA GLY A 270 16.69 -6.49 22.28
C GLY A 270 16.00 -5.29 22.96
N LYS A 271 16.12 -4.09 22.43
CA LYS A 271 15.46 -2.89 22.97
C LYS A 271 13.97 -2.91 22.68
N VAL A 272 13.14 -2.74 23.71
CA VAL A 272 11.69 -2.53 23.57
C VAL A 272 11.42 -1.07 23.26
N LEU A 273 10.81 -0.82 22.10
CA LEU A 273 10.47 0.53 21.66
C LEU A 273 9.22 1.04 22.39
N ALA A 274 9.24 2.30 22.80
CA ALA A 274 8.14 2.90 23.53
C ALA A 274 6.89 3.05 22.68
N ASP A 275 5.78 2.44 23.13
CA ASP A 275 4.44 2.77 22.70
C ASP A 275 4.00 4.06 23.40
N ARG A 276 3.58 5.07 22.60
CA ARG A 276 3.26 6.40 23.17
C ARG A 276 2.17 6.39 24.22
N SER A 277 1.21 5.48 24.12
CA SER A 277 0.09 5.41 25.05
C SER A 277 0.50 4.69 26.34
N LEU A 278 1.09 3.51 26.21
CA LEU A 278 1.48 2.67 27.33
C LEU A 278 2.73 3.20 28.03
N SER A 279 3.71 3.73 27.30
CA SER A 279 4.92 4.31 27.92
C SER A 279 4.62 5.57 28.73
N ARG A 280 3.59 6.34 28.36
CA ARG A 280 3.10 7.46 29.15
C ARG A 280 2.43 7.01 30.45
N LEU A 281 1.70 5.89 30.40
CA LEU A 281 1.00 5.34 31.57
C LEU A 281 1.99 4.72 32.56
N LEU A 282 2.98 3.97 32.06
CA LEU A 282 3.96 3.27 32.88
C LEU A 282 5.15 4.15 33.30
N GLY A 283 5.38 5.26 32.61
CA GLY A 283 6.46 6.20 32.95
C GLY A 283 7.83 5.51 33.07
N SER A 284 8.43 5.55 34.26
CA SER A 284 9.70 4.89 34.60
C SER A 284 9.64 3.37 34.55
N ASP A 285 8.45 2.78 34.71
CA ASP A 285 8.24 1.34 34.76
C ASP A 285 8.06 0.72 33.36
N TRP A 286 8.21 1.52 32.31
CA TRP A 286 8.22 1.02 30.94
C TRP A 286 9.41 0.08 30.72
N PRO A 287 9.18 -1.18 30.29
CA PRO A 287 10.25 -2.14 30.03
C PRO A 287 11.15 -1.67 28.89
N ARG A 288 12.45 -1.68 29.12
CA ARG A 288 13.44 -1.25 28.12
C ARG A 288 14.05 -2.44 27.37
N THR A 289 13.98 -3.62 27.97
CA THR A 289 14.53 -4.87 27.41
C THR A 289 13.45 -5.94 27.32
N LEU A 290 13.75 -7.00 26.55
CA LEU A 290 12.86 -8.15 26.42
C LEU A 290 12.67 -8.87 27.79
N ASP A 291 13.74 -8.99 28.58
CA ASP A 291 13.69 -9.64 29.90
C ASP A 291 12.79 -8.87 30.86
N GLU A 292 12.86 -7.55 30.87
CA GLU A 292 11.97 -6.70 31.67
C GLU A 292 10.51 -6.82 31.21
N LEU A 293 10.27 -6.92 29.87
CA LEU A 293 8.94 -7.11 29.32
C LEU A 293 8.35 -8.45 29.71
N GLU A 294 9.14 -9.53 29.68
CA GLU A 294 8.72 -10.85 30.14
C GLU A 294 8.41 -10.88 31.63
N ALA A 295 9.21 -10.23 32.44
CA ALA A 295 8.97 -10.13 33.90
C ALA A 295 7.63 -9.44 34.23
N LEU A 296 7.26 -8.41 33.45
CA LEU A 296 5.96 -7.73 33.56
C LEU A 296 4.78 -8.60 33.16
N THR A 297 4.95 -9.45 32.13
CA THR A 297 3.84 -10.30 31.64
C THR A 297 3.62 -11.57 32.45
N ARG A 298 4.55 -11.94 33.34
CA ARG A 298 4.42 -13.08 34.26
C ARG A 298 3.78 -12.72 35.60
N ARG A 299 3.56 -11.43 35.86
CA ARG A 299 2.81 -10.92 37.04
C ARG A 299 1.34 -10.72 36.69
#